data_febe89c2aab9414ecf3d2ddacf2ef766
#
_entry.id   febe89c2aab9414ecf3d2ddacf2ef766
#
_cell.length_a   1.000
_cell.length_b   1.000
_cell.length_c   1.000
_cell.angle_alpha   90.00
_cell.angle_beta   90.00
_cell.angle_gamma   90.00
#
_symmetry.space_group_name_H-M   'P 1'
#
loop_
_entity.id
_entity.type
_entity.pdbx_description
1 polymer ?
#
loop_
_entity_poly.entity_id
_entity_poly.type
_entity_poly.pdbx_seq_one_letter_code
_entity_poly.pdbx_strand_id
1 'polypeptide(L)'
;MTTNPAHTALWPAPLASGAVDATVQVPGSKSVTNRALVLAALAAEPGWLRRPLRSRDTHLMATALRAMGVGIEEGVGPDGSGEAWRVIPSGLQGPATVDVGNAGTVMRFLPPVATLADGPIRFDGDPRSYERPLHAVIDALRALGARIDDEGRGALPLTVHGGGALDGGTVEIDASSSSQFVSALLLSGPRFNQGVEIRHTGSSVPSMPHIRMTVDMLRAVGAQVDTPESGGEPNVWRVTPGALLGRDITIEPDLSNAQPFMAAALVTGGKVTIPDWPAQTTQPGDALRDLFTRMGGSCELTENGLEFTGSGSIHGIDADLSEVGELTPGIAAVAALADSESTLRGVAHLRLHETDRLAALTKEINELGGDVTETADGLHIRPRRLHGGIFHTYDDHRMATAGAIIGLAVEGVQIENVATTAKTLPDFPDMWTAMLGTDRS
;
A
#
# COMPACT_ATOMS: atom_id res chain seq x y z
N MET A 1 -0.18 -32.13 19.05
CA MET A 1 -0.15 -31.05 20.06
C MET A 1 -1.11 -30.00 19.56
N THR A 2 -2.26 -29.89 20.18
CA THR A 2 -3.33 -28.94 19.84
C THR A 2 -2.86 -27.56 20.23
N THR A 3 -2.56 -26.71 19.24
CA THR A 3 -2.35 -25.27 19.46
C THR A 3 -3.67 -24.69 19.93
N ASN A 4 -3.67 -24.22 21.17
CA ASN A 4 -4.72 -23.40 21.76
C ASN A 4 -4.92 -22.18 20.85
N PRO A 5 -6.12 -21.87 20.30
CA PRO A 5 -6.33 -20.63 19.58
C PRO A 5 -6.11 -19.51 20.60
N ALA A 6 -5.04 -18.76 20.43
CA ALA A 6 -4.85 -17.51 21.16
C ALA A 6 -6.12 -16.69 20.95
N HIS A 7 -6.81 -16.33 22.04
CA HIS A 7 -7.93 -15.40 21.98
C HIS A 7 -7.43 -14.11 21.35
N THR A 8 -7.71 -13.93 20.07
CA THR A 8 -7.36 -12.71 19.35
C THR A 8 -8.11 -11.57 20.04
N ALA A 9 -7.38 -10.52 20.46
CA ALA A 9 -7.97 -9.42 21.22
C ALA A 9 -9.06 -8.74 20.39
N LEU A 10 -10.26 -8.64 20.95
CA LEU A 10 -11.35 -7.86 20.39
C LEU A 10 -11.21 -6.41 20.83
N TRP A 11 -11.24 -5.48 19.88
CA TRP A 11 -11.24 -4.05 20.15
C TRP A 11 -12.65 -3.49 19.93
N PRO A 12 -13.30 -3.00 21.02
CA PRO A 12 -14.59 -2.34 20.87
C PRO A 12 -14.43 -1.09 20.01
N ALA A 13 -15.04 -1.08 18.83
CA ALA A 13 -15.02 0.10 17.98
C ALA A 13 -15.80 1.23 18.66
N PRO A 14 -15.18 2.40 18.89
CA PRO A 14 -15.87 3.50 19.55
C PRO A 14 -17.03 4.02 18.71
N LEU A 15 -18.21 4.12 19.32
CA LEU A 15 -19.35 4.81 18.73
C LEU A 15 -19.12 6.32 18.76
N ALA A 16 -19.43 7.03 17.68
CA ALA A 16 -19.34 8.47 17.66
C ALA A 16 -20.41 9.11 18.56
N SER A 17 -20.02 10.01 19.44
CA SER A 17 -20.94 10.75 20.32
C SER A 17 -21.55 11.99 19.65
N GLY A 18 -21.04 12.38 18.48
CA GLY A 18 -21.46 13.55 17.70
C GLY A 18 -20.60 13.73 16.47
N ALA A 19 -20.76 14.87 15.80
CA ALA A 19 -19.95 15.24 14.66
C ALA A 19 -18.47 15.42 15.07
N VAL A 20 -17.54 14.78 14.34
CA VAL A 20 -16.12 14.96 14.58
C VAL A 20 -15.65 16.35 14.13
N ASP A 21 -14.68 16.92 14.84
CA ASP A 21 -13.97 18.12 14.41
C ASP A 21 -12.51 17.98 14.87
N ALA A 22 -11.65 17.55 13.95
CA ALA A 22 -10.29 17.18 14.32
C ALA A 22 -9.27 17.46 13.20
N THR A 23 -8.03 17.72 13.62
CA THR A 23 -6.86 17.67 12.74
C THR A 23 -6.11 16.38 12.98
N VAL A 24 -5.93 15.57 11.94
CA VAL A 24 -5.29 14.26 12.03
C VAL A 24 -4.00 14.23 11.21
N GLN A 25 -2.87 14.12 11.89
CA GLN A 25 -1.57 13.99 11.24
C GLN A 25 -1.38 12.53 10.80
N VAL A 26 -1.57 12.28 9.52
CA VAL A 26 -1.35 10.95 8.93
C VAL A 26 0.14 10.70 8.74
N PRO A 27 0.68 9.52 9.10
CA PRO A 27 2.10 9.20 8.92
C PRO A 27 2.46 9.12 7.43
N GLY A 28 3.77 9.08 7.15
CA GLY A 28 4.28 9.00 5.78
C GLY A 28 3.78 7.80 4.99
N SER A 29 3.69 7.94 3.67
CA SER A 29 3.23 6.89 2.76
C SER A 29 4.14 5.66 2.78
N LYS A 30 3.55 4.48 3.04
CA LYS A 30 4.26 3.19 2.93
C LYS A 30 4.80 2.96 1.53
N SER A 31 3.98 3.22 0.52
CA SER A 31 4.33 2.98 -0.88
C SER A 31 5.47 3.87 -1.37
N VAL A 32 5.48 5.13 -0.93
CA VAL A 32 6.57 6.08 -1.22
C VAL A 32 7.82 5.71 -0.41
N THR A 33 7.70 5.42 0.89
CA THR A 33 8.83 5.06 1.75
C THR A 33 9.59 3.85 1.21
N ASN A 34 8.88 2.76 0.84
CA ASN A 34 9.54 1.55 0.36
C ASN A 34 10.23 1.76 -0.99
N ARG A 35 9.65 2.56 -1.91
CA ARG A 35 10.31 2.93 -3.17
C ARG A 35 11.53 3.80 -2.92
N ALA A 36 11.41 4.79 -2.06
CA ALA A 36 12.51 5.69 -1.70
C ALA A 36 13.70 4.93 -1.08
N LEU A 37 13.43 3.94 -0.22
CA LEU A 37 14.46 3.06 0.33
C LEU A 37 15.20 2.28 -0.76
N VAL A 38 14.48 1.69 -1.70
CA VAL A 38 15.10 0.95 -2.82
C VAL A 38 15.92 1.88 -3.70
N LEU A 39 15.38 3.03 -4.09
CA LEU A 39 16.09 3.99 -4.94
C LEU A 39 17.34 4.55 -4.26
N ALA A 40 17.23 4.89 -2.96
CA ALA A 40 18.38 5.38 -2.19
C ALA A 40 19.44 4.29 -1.98
N ALA A 41 19.04 3.02 -1.82
CA ALA A 41 19.98 1.89 -1.72
C ALA A 41 20.75 1.64 -3.03
N LEU A 42 20.15 1.97 -4.18
CA LEU A 42 20.74 1.81 -5.51
C LEU A 42 21.40 3.09 -6.03
N ALA A 43 21.34 4.19 -5.29
CA ALA A 43 21.94 5.47 -5.67
C ALA A 43 23.45 5.44 -5.64
N ALA A 44 24.09 6.43 -6.28
CA ALA A 44 25.55 6.59 -6.27
C ALA A 44 26.06 7.26 -4.98
N GLU A 45 25.22 8.03 -4.30
CA GLU A 45 25.56 8.85 -3.14
C GLU A 45 24.51 8.71 -2.04
N PRO A 46 24.87 8.97 -0.76
CA PRO A 46 23.92 8.98 0.34
C PRO A 46 22.80 10.01 0.15
N GLY A 47 21.62 9.71 0.73
CA GLY A 47 20.50 10.62 0.78
C GLY A 47 19.70 10.48 2.07
N TRP A 48 18.77 11.38 2.30
CA TRP A 48 17.89 11.38 3.46
C TRP A 48 16.44 11.12 3.04
N LEU A 49 15.79 10.25 3.78
CA LEU A 49 14.32 10.09 3.76
C LEU A 49 13.77 10.80 4.99
N ARG A 50 13.07 11.92 4.78
CA ARG A 50 12.43 12.69 5.86
C ARG A 50 11.00 12.22 6.04
N ARG A 51 10.55 12.08 7.29
CA ARG A 51 9.21 11.62 7.65
C ARG A 51 8.87 10.23 7.05
N PRO A 52 9.80 9.25 7.02
CA PRO A 52 9.49 7.92 6.50
C PRO A 52 8.43 7.27 7.38
N LEU A 53 7.58 6.44 6.79
CA LEU A 53 6.71 5.61 7.60
C LEU A 53 7.53 4.64 8.45
N ARG A 54 7.23 4.58 9.75
CA ARG A 54 7.80 3.58 10.68
C ARG A 54 6.74 2.53 10.97
N SER A 55 6.72 1.49 10.17
CA SER A 55 5.78 0.38 10.26
C SER A 55 6.49 -0.96 10.09
N ARG A 56 5.77 -2.07 10.34
CA ARG A 56 6.32 -3.41 10.10
C ARG A 56 6.89 -3.54 8.68
N ASP A 57 6.11 -3.16 7.66
CA ASP A 57 6.50 -3.34 6.26
C ASP A 57 7.75 -2.52 5.86
N THR A 58 7.87 -1.29 6.37
CA THR A 58 9.03 -0.43 6.06
C THR A 58 10.28 -0.84 6.84
N HIS A 59 10.12 -1.35 8.06
CA HIS A 59 11.22 -1.95 8.82
C HIS A 59 11.72 -3.25 8.17
N LEU A 60 10.83 -4.09 7.64
CA LEU A 60 11.22 -5.28 6.87
C LEU A 60 12.05 -4.89 5.64
N MET A 61 11.63 -3.84 4.89
CA MET A 61 12.40 -3.31 3.76
C MET A 61 13.78 -2.83 4.20
N ALA A 62 13.85 -1.99 5.22
CA ALA A 62 15.11 -1.45 5.73
C ALA A 62 16.04 -2.56 6.27
N THR A 63 15.48 -3.54 6.99
CA THR A 63 16.25 -4.68 7.53
C THR A 63 16.81 -5.55 6.40
N ALA A 64 16.03 -5.81 5.37
CA ALA A 64 16.47 -6.56 4.20
C ALA A 64 17.61 -5.86 3.44
N LEU A 65 17.50 -4.55 3.24
CA LEU A 65 18.56 -3.76 2.61
C LEU A 65 19.83 -3.73 3.47
N ARG A 66 19.70 -3.58 4.81
CA ARG A 66 20.84 -3.69 5.74
C ARG A 66 21.50 -5.07 5.67
N ALA A 67 20.72 -6.14 5.58
CA ALA A 67 21.26 -7.49 5.44
C ALA A 67 22.08 -7.67 4.15
N MET A 68 21.74 -6.92 3.10
CA MET A 68 22.50 -6.87 1.84
C MET A 68 23.62 -5.81 1.85
N GLY A 69 23.95 -5.21 3.00
CA GLY A 69 25.11 -4.32 3.17
C GLY A 69 24.80 -2.83 3.09
N VAL A 70 23.57 -2.41 2.81
CA VAL A 70 23.21 -0.97 2.75
C VAL A 70 23.21 -0.37 4.15
N GLY A 71 23.89 0.78 4.31
CA GLY A 71 23.82 1.56 5.55
C GLY A 71 22.48 2.29 5.66
N ILE A 72 21.74 2.06 6.73
CA ILE A 72 20.52 2.81 7.04
C ILE A 72 20.58 3.23 8.50
N GLU A 73 20.74 4.53 8.72
CA GLU A 73 20.81 5.17 10.04
C GLU A 73 19.48 5.86 10.32
N GLU A 74 18.88 5.56 11.46
CA GLU A 74 17.65 6.19 11.91
C GLU A 74 17.98 7.32 12.89
N GLY A 75 17.35 8.49 12.74
CA GLY A 75 17.63 9.63 13.60
C GLY A 75 16.82 10.87 13.25
N VAL A 76 17.36 12.02 13.59
CA VAL A 76 16.79 13.32 13.25
C VAL A 76 17.44 13.82 11.97
N GLY A 77 16.64 14.42 11.08
CA GLY A 77 17.14 15.00 9.84
C GLY A 77 18.21 16.09 10.08
N PRO A 78 19.07 16.40 9.09
CA PRO A 78 20.19 17.30 9.24
C PRO A 78 19.81 18.74 9.62
N ASP A 79 18.58 19.13 9.36
CA ASP A 79 18.00 20.45 9.69
C ASP A 79 17.16 20.45 10.99
N GLY A 80 17.16 19.35 11.75
CA GLY A 80 16.33 19.20 12.93
C GLY A 80 14.83 18.98 12.63
N SER A 81 14.46 18.73 11.37
CA SER A 81 13.08 18.64 10.89
C SER A 81 12.31 17.39 11.35
N GLY A 82 12.75 16.72 12.40
CA GLY A 82 12.11 15.52 12.92
C GLY A 82 12.71 14.22 12.40
N GLU A 83 11.96 13.13 12.48
CA GLU A 83 12.46 11.79 12.14
C GLU A 83 12.87 11.66 10.68
N ALA A 84 14.05 11.08 10.45
CA ALA A 84 14.57 10.81 9.14
C ALA A 84 15.44 9.55 9.14
N TRP A 85 15.55 8.93 7.97
CA TRP A 85 16.47 7.83 7.73
C TRP A 85 17.55 8.28 6.74
N ARG A 86 18.81 8.14 7.14
CA ARG A 86 19.94 8.33 6.23
C ARG A 86 20.26 7.00 5.56
N VAL A 87 20.17 6.96 4.24
CA VAL A 87 20.53 5.78 3.47
C VAL A 87 21.90 6.00 2.83
N ILE A 88 22.82 5.06 3.10
CA ILE A 88 24.20 5.08 2.63
C ILE A 88 24.37 3.87 1.71
N PRO A 89 24.31 4.06 0.38
CA PRO A 89 24.45 2.96 -0.56
C PRO A 89 25.83 2.31 -0.46
N SER A 90 25.88 1.01 -0.70
CA SER A 90 27.09 0.22 -0.76
C SER A 90 26.95 -0.83 -1.86
N GLY A 91 28.03 -1.55 -2.17
CA GLY A 91 27.93 -2.75 -2.99
C GLY A 91 27.05 -3.78 -2.28
N LEU A 92 26.01 -4.24 -2.96
CA LEU A 92 25.10 -5.24 -2.40
C LEU A 92 25.80 -6.59 -2.27
N GLN A 93 25.62 -7.27 -1.14
CA GLN A 93 26.38 -8.47 -0.79
C GLN A 93 25.45 -9.60 -0.29
N GLY A 94 25.84 -10.84 -0.59
CA GLY A 94 25.36 -12.06 0.00
C GLY A 94 26.50 -12.84 0.66
N PRO A 95 26.22 -13.95 1.38
CA PRO A 95 24.89 -14.48 1.58
C PRO A 95 24.06 -13.66 2.57
N ALA A 96 22.76 -13.50 2.27
CA ALA A 96 21.82 -12.86 3.17
C ALA A 96 20.45 -13.56 3.17
N THR A 97 19.70 -13.37 4.24
CA THR A 97 18.30 -13.83 4.33
C THR A 97 17.39 -12.61 4.52
N VAL A 98 16.34 -12.59 3.76
CA VAL A 98 15.31 -11.55 3.76
C VAL A 98 14.00 -12.15 4.24
N ASP A 99 13.50 -11.67 5.38
CA ASP A 99 12.12 -11.89 5.79
C ASP A 99 11.23 -10.83 5.13
N VAL A 100 10.32 -11.28 4.27
CA VAL A 100 9.36 -10.38 3.63
C VAL A 100 8.11 -10.18 4.48
N GLY A 101 7.93 -10.97 5.55
CA GLY A 101 6.68 -11.05 6.31
C GLY A 101 5.51 -11.33 5.36
N ASN A 102 4.52 -10.44 5.35
CA ASN A 102 3.47 -10.39 4.32
C ASN A 102 3.47 -9.04 3.57
N ALA A 103 4.65 -8.41 3.42
CA ALA A 103 4.80 -7.12 2.76
C ALA A 103 4.97 -7.28 1.25
N GLY A 104 3.91 -6.96 0.48
CA GLY A 104 3.91 -7.10 -0.97
C GLY A 104 5.02 -6.33 -1.69
N THR A 105 5.40 -5.16 -1.19
CA THR A 105 6.50 -4.36 -1.73
C THR A 105 7.87 -4.98 -1.46
N VAL A 106 8.09 -5.56 -0.28
CA VAL A 106 9.35 -6.24 0.04
C VAL A 106 9.53 -7.47 -0.84
N MET A 107 8.50 -8.34 -0.89
CA MET A 107 8.58 -9.60 -1.66
C MET A 107 8.72 -9.40 -3.17
N ARG A 108 8.28 -8.25 -3.73
CA ARG A 108 8.33 -8.00 -5.17
C ARG A 108 9.46 -7.07 -5.60
N PHE A 109 9.79 -6.06 -4.79
CA PHE A 109 10.82 -5.09 -5.16
C PHE A 109 12.25 -5.58 -4.90
N LEU A 110 12.46 -6.43 -3.89
CA LEU A 110 13.80 -6.85 -3.53
C LEU A 110 14.39 -8.01 -4.35
N PRO A 111 13.64 -8.96 -4.94
CA PRO A 111 14.25 -9.94 -5.83
C PRO A 111 15.00 -9.34 -7.02
N PRO A 112 14.50 -8.29 -7.74
CA PRO A 112 15.30 -7.59 -8.74
C PRO A 112 16.56 -6.92 -8.17
N VAL A 113 16.46 -6.31 -6.97
CA VAL A 113 17.63 -5.73 -6.29
C VAL A 113 18.67 -6.80 -5.95
N ALA A 114 18.23 -7.96 -5.48
CA ALA A 114 19.09 -9.08 -5.10
C ALA A 114 19.89 -9.66 -6.27
N THR A 115 19.45 -9.47 -7.53
CA THR A 115 20.24 -9.87 -8.71
C THR A 115 21.56 -9.10 -8.82
N LEU A 116 21.61 -7.90 -8.25
CA LEU A 116 22.78 -7.01 -8.24
C LEU A 116 23.72 -7.28 -7.06
N ALA A 117 23.36 -8.19 -6.14
CA ALA A 117 24.24 -8.55 -5.03
C ALA A 117 25.36 -9.49 -5.47
N ASP A 118 26.49 -9.46 -4.75
CA ASP A 118 27.54 -10.46 -4.89
C ASP A 118 27.26 -11.60 -3.89
N GLY A 119 26.61 -12.68 -4.39
CA GLY A 119 26.24 -13.85 -3.63
C GLY A 119 24.74 -14.10 -3.49
N PRO A 120 24.35 -15.23 -2.87
CA PRO A 120 22.96 -15.67 -2.79
C PRO A 120 22.17 -14.88 -1.75
N ILE A 121 20.93 -14.52 -2.10
CA ILE A 121 19.95 -13.89 -1.20
C ILE A 121 18.73 -14.80 -1.12
N ARG A 122 18.44 -15.31 0.09
CA ARG A 122 17.26 -16.13 0.38
C ARG A 122 16.10 -15.24 0.82
N PHE A 123 14.94 -15.49 0.25
CA PHE A 123 13.67 -14.84 0.62
C PHE A 123 12.72 -15.84 1.25
N ASP A 124 12.11 -15.43 2.37
CA ASP A 124 11.11 -16.20 3.11
C ASP A 124 10.10 -15.23 3.76
N GLY A 125 9.00 -15.73 4.33
CA GLY A 125 8.02 -14.83 4.96
C GLY A 125 6.89 -15.55 5.68
N ASP A 126 5.84 -14.79 6.01
CA ASP A 126 4.64 -15.32 6.67
C ASP A 126 3.91 -16.32 5.75
N PRO A 127 3.14 -17.29 6.29
CA PRO A 127 2.47 -18.33 5.49
C PRO A 127 1.62 -17.77 4.33
N ARG A 128 0.91 -16.67 4.55
CA ARG A 128 0.09 -16.04 3.49
C ARG A 128 0.93 -15.53 2.31
N SER A 129 2.19 -15.15 2.53
CA SER A 129 3.06 -14.65 1.47
C SER A 129 3.36 -15.72 0.42
N TYR A 130 3.29 -17.01 0.76
CA TYR A 130 3.50 -18.12 -0.18
C TYR A 130 2.37 -18.28 -1.21
N GLU A 131 1.18 -17.79 -0.88
CA GLU A 131 0.01 -17.86 -1.76
C GLU A 131 -0.11 -16.64 -2.67
N ARG A 132 0.63 -15.56 -2.37
CA ARG A 132 0.54 -14.31 -3.13
C ARG A 132 1.35 -14.40 -4.43
N PRO A 133 0.80 -13.90 -5.56
CA PRO A 133 1.45 -14.06 -6.86
C PRO A 133 2.82 -13.38 -6.91
N LEU A 134 3.83 -14.14 -7.35
CA LEU A 134 5.22 -13.69 -7.52
C LEU A 134 5.84 -14.24 -8.82
N HIS A 135 5.24 -15.27 -9.41
CA HIS A 135 5.75 -15.97 -10.60
C HIS A 135 6.11 -15.01 -11.74
N ALA A 136 5.28 -13.99 -12.01
CA ALA A 136 5.53 -13.05 -13.09
C ALA A 136 6.85 -12.29 -12.93
N VAL A 137 7.23 -11.92 -11.69
CA VAL A 137 8.54 -11.28 -11.42
C VAL A 137 9.68 -12.29 -11.54
N ILE A 138 9.50 -13.52 -11.03
CA ILE A 138 10.51 -14.57 -11.09
C ILE A 138 10.83 -14.92 -12.56
N ASP A 139 9.80 -15.14 -13.37
CA ASP A 139 9.95 -15.51 -14.78
C ASP A 139 10.58 -14.36 -15.58
N ALA A 140 10.16 -13.12 -15.33
CA ALA A 140 10.76 -11.95 -15.93
C ALA A 140 12.26 -11.82 -15.60
N LEU A 141 12.64 -12.01 -14.35
CA LEU A 141 14.04 -11.95 -13.92
C LEU A 141 14.86 -13.09 -14.57
N ARG A 142 14.31 -14.30 -14.67
CA ARG A 142 14.97 -15.41 -15.40
C ARG A 142 15.17 -15.08 -16.86
N ALA A 143 14.17 -14.50 -17.52
CA ALA A 143 14.27 -14.06 -18.91
C ALA A 143 15.34 -12.97 -19.11
N LEU A 144 15.55 -12.12 -18.11
CA LEU A 144 16.61 -11.09 -18.08
C LEU A 144 18.00 -11.63 -17.67
N GLY A 145 18.13 -12.94 -17.42
CA GLY A 145 19.40 -13.62 -17.15
C GLY A 145 19.66 -13.94 -15.67
N ALA A 146 18.70 -13.70 -14.76
CA ALA A 146 18.87 -14.01 -13.34
C ALA A 146 18.78 -15.53 -13.07
N ARG A 147 19.59 -16.00 -12.12
CA ARG A 147 19.50 -17.37 -11.60
C ARG A 147 18.71 -17.37 -10.30
N ILE A 148 17.52 -17.98 -10.33
CA ILE A 148 16.60 -18.06 -9.21
C ILE A 148 16.24 -19.52 -8.93
N ASP A 149 16.40 -19.94 -7.69
CA ASP A 149 15.96 -21.24 -7.20
C ASP A 149 14.71 -21.05 -6.32
N ASP A 150 13.58 -21.56 -6.80
CA ASP A 150 12.29 -21.55 -6.12
C ASP A 150 11.68 -22.97 -6.09
N GLU A 151 12.48 -23.99 -6.40
CA GLU A 151 12.06 -25.39 -6.52
C GLU A 151 10.85 -25.58 -7.48
N GLY A 152 10.70 -24.67 -8.47
CA GLY A 152 9.63 -24.69 -9.46
C GLY A 152 8.26 -24.23 -8.94
N ARG A 153 8.20 -23.58 -7.77
CA ARG A 153 6.93 -23.12 -7.19
C ARG A 153 6.37 -21.83 -7.82
N GLY A 154 7.24 -20.99 -8.39
CA GLY A 154 6.86 -19.63 -8.82
C GLY A 154 6.46 -18.71 -7.64
N ALA A 155 6.90 -19.03 -6.43
CA ALA A 155 6.52 -18.40 -5.16
C ALA A 155 7.64 -18.48 -4.14
N LEU A 156 7.42 -17.89 -2.97
CA LEU A 156 8.29 -18.05 -1.80
C LEU A 156 8.19 -19.48 -1.22
N PRO A 157 9.22 -19.96 -0.50
CA PRO A 157 10.54 -19.33 -0.37
C PRO A 157 11.38 -19.50 -1.65
N LEU A 158 12.28 -18.55 -1.90
CA LEU A 158 13.16 -18.61 -3.06
C LEU A 158 14.56 -18.10 -2.73
N THR A 159 15.53 -18.43 -3.60
CA THR A 159 16.89 -17.88 -3.53
C THR A 159 17.27 -17.25 -4.86
N VAL A 160 17.63 -15.96 -4.81
CA VAL A 160 18.23 -15.26 -5.94
C VAL A 160 19.75 -15.40 -5.83
N HIS A 161 20.39 -15.94 -6.85
CA HIS A 161 21.85 -16.04 -6.92
C HIS A 161 22.40 -14.79 -7.63
N GLY A 162 22.65 -13.76 -6.85
CA GLY A 162 23.22 -12.51 -7.37
C GLY A 162 24.64 -12.73 -7.92
N GLY A 163 24.95 -12.05 -9.01
CA GLY A 163 26.26 -12.07 -9.66
C GLY A 163 26.93 -10.69 -9.73
N GLY A 164 26.47 -9.73 -8.93
CA GLY A 164 26.97 -8.34 -8.94
C GLY A 164 26.42 -7.48 -10.07
N ALA A 165 25.78 -8.08 -11.06
CA ALA A 165 25.16 -7.41 -12.20
C ALA A 165 24.07 -8.29 -12.83
N LEU A 166 23.14 -7.66 -13.56
CA LEU A 166 22.16 -8.33 -14.41
C LEU A 166 22.20 -7.69 -15.82
N ASP A 167 22.09 -8.51 -16.88
CA ASP A 167 22.16 -7.97 -18.23
C ASP A 167 20.98 -7.05 -18.54
N GLY A 168 19.78 -7.40 -18.14
CA GLY A 168 18.60 -6.61 -18.47
C GLY A 168 18.13 -6.85 -19.91
N GLY A 169 17.52 -5.83 -20.53
CA GLY A 169 16.97 -5.90 -21.88
C GLY A 169 15.45 -5.95 -21.92
N THR A 170 14.87 -6.55 -22.97
CA THR A 170 13.41 -6.60 -23.15
C THR A 170 12.82 -7.84 -22.49
N VAL A 171 11.68 -7.65 -21.79
CA VAL A 171 10.94 -8.74 -21.16
C VAL A 171 9.44 -8.55 -21.32
N GLU A 172 8.73 -9.65 -21.57
CA GLU A 172 7.27 -9.70 -21.54
C GLU A 172 6.79 -10.14 -20.16
N ILE A 173 5.71 -9.51 -19.67
CA ILE A 173 5.15 -9.80 -18.35
C ILE A 173 3.64 -9.65 -18.35
N ASP A 174 2.92 -10.57 -17.72
CA ASP A 174 1.51 -10.37 -17.37
C ASP A 174 1.41 -9.71 -15.99
N ALA A 175 1.09 -8.41 -15.97
CA ALA A 175 0.89 -7.62 -14.76
C ALA A 175 -0.59 -7.40 -14.41
N SER A 176 -1.52 -8.17 -14.99
CA SER A 176 -2.96 -8.05 -14.77
C SER A 176 -3.37 -8.27 -13.29
N SER A 177 -2.55 -8.97 -12.52
CA SER A 177 -2.81 -9.21 -11.10
C SER A 177 -2.17 -8.18 -10.16
N SER A 178 -1.17 -7.40 -10.63
CA SER A 178 -0.49 -6.41 -9.79
C SER A 178 0.41 -5.45 -10.57
N SER A 179 0.19 -4.15 -10.43
CA SER A 179 1.10 -3.09 -10.89
C SER A 179 2.49 -3.13 -10.24
N GLN A 180 2.62 -3.83 -9.10
CA GLN A 180 3.91 -3.98 -8.42
C GLN A 180 4.92 -4.78 -9.23
N PHE A 181 4.49 -5.63 -10.17
CA PHE A 181 5.40 -6.40 -11.03
C PHE A 181 6.17 -5.47 -11.98
N VAL A 182 5.47 -4.53 -12.61
CA VAL A 182 6.10 -3.50 -13.43
C VAL A 182 6.99 -2.61 -12.58
N SER A 183 6.48 -2.12 -11.44
CA SER A 183 7.24 -1.26 -10.53
C SER A 183 8.53 -1.91 -10.03
N ALA A 184 8.51 -3.21 -9.75
CA ALA A 184 9.67 -3.97 -9.25
C ALA A 184 10.84 -3.94 -10.24
N LEU A 185 10.55 -4.20 -11.51
CA LEU A 185 11.56 -4.21 -12.57
C LEU A 185 12.05 -2.78 -12.89
N LEU A 186 11.14 -1.80 -12.91
CA LEU A 186 11.50 -0.40 -13.15
C LEU A 186 12.46 0.14 -12.08
N LEU A 187 12.21 -0.14 -10.79
CA LEU A 187 13.05 0.36 -9.68
C LEU A 187 14.51 -0.06 -9.79
N SER A 188 14.77 -1.29 -10.23
CA SER A 188 16.13 -1.84 -10.37
C SER A 188 16.72 -1.66 -11.76
N GLY A 189 15.86 -1.44 -12.76
CA GLY A 189 16.22 -1.36 -14.18
C GLY A 189 17.37 -0.39 -14.51
N PRO A 190 17.49 0.81 -13.90
CA PRO A 190 18.62 1.69 -14.16
C PRO A 190 19.98 1.07 -13.83
N ARG A 191 20.03 0.06 -12.98
CA ARG A 191 21.25 -0.64 -12.55
C ARG A 191 21.56 -1.91 -13.37
N PHE A 192 20.66 -2.31 -14.28
CA PHE A 192 20.94 -3.40 -15.22
C PHE A 192 21.80 -2.90 -16.36
N ASN A 193 22.67 -3.77 -16.91
CA ASN A 193 23.64 -3.39 -17.94
C ASN A 193 23.02 -2.74 -19.18
N GLN A 194 21.83 -3.23 -19.59
CA GLN A 194 21.08 -2.73 -20.76
C GLN A 194 19.80 -1.98 -20.32
N GLY A 195 19.61 -1.69 -19.04
CA GLY A 195 18.32 -1.22 -18.53
C GLY A 195 17.25 -2.29 -18.61
N VAL A 196 15.97 -1.88 -18.67
CA VAL A 196 14.86 -2.81 -18.87
C VAL A 196 13.77 -2.20 -19.75
N GLU A 197 13.27 -2.99 -20.68
CA GLU A 197 12.05 -2.72 -21.42
C GLU A 197 11.00 -3.76 -21.04
N ILE A 198 9.90 -3.30 -20.47
CA ILE A 198 8.82 -4.15 -19.94
C ILE A 198 7.63 -4.04 -20.90
N ARG A 199 7.20 -5.17 -21.48
CA ARG A 199 6.03 -5.29 -22.35
C ARG A 199 4.94 -6.05 -21.61
N HIS A 200 3.87 -5.37 -21.27
CA HIS A 200 2.72 -6.03 -20.66
C HIS A 200 1.86 -6.72 -21.69
N THR A 201 1.59 -8.02 -21.48
CA THR A 201 0.88 -8.89 -22.44
C THR A 201 -0.50 -9.36 -21.96
N GLY A 202 -0.85 -9.03 -20.71
CA GLY A 202 -2.13 -9.43 -20.11
C GLY A 202 -3.29 -8.49 -20.41
N SER A 203 -4.35 -8.60 -19.61
CA SER A 203 -5.45 -7.64 -19.57
C SER A 203 -4.99 -6.30 -18.97
N SER A 204 -5.89 -5.38 -18.65
CA SER A 204 -5.52 -4.09 -18.05
C SER A 204 -4.73 -4.27 -16.74
N VAL A 205 -3.69 -3.46 -16.55
CA VAL A 205 -2.93 -3.41 -15.29
C VAL A 205 -3.72 -2.63 -14.26
N PRO A 206 -4.03 -3.22 -13.08
CA PRO A 206 -4.71 -2.50 -12.01
C PRO A 206 -3.79 -1.50 -11.31
N SER A 207 -4.38 -0.52 -10.63
CA SER A 207 -3.64 0.43 -9.78
C SER A 207 -2.48 1.14 -10.51
N MET A 208 -2.73 1.63 -11.71
CA MET A 208 -1.77 2.38 -12.54
C MET A 208 -1.10 3.56 -11.80
N PRO A 209 -1.75 4.29 -10.88
CA PRO A 209 -1.09 5.34 -10.10
C PRO A 209 0.19 4.87 -9.39
N HIS A 210 0.30 3.61 -8.97
CA HIS A 210 1.53 3.07 -8.39
C HIS A 210 2.69 2.91 -9.39
N ILE A 211 2.40 2.68 -10.67
CA ILE A 211 3.43 2.70 -11.71
C ILE A 211 3.85 4.14 -11.98
N ARG A 212 2.90 5.07 -12.11
CA ARG A 212 3.19 6.51 -12.26
C ARG A 212 4.05 7.02 -11.10
N MET A 213 3.72 6.66 -9.86
CA MET A 213 4.53 6.96 -8.67
C MET A 213 5.97 6.44 -8.83
N THR A 214 6.14 5.21 -9.28
CA THR A 214 7.48 4.62 -9.51
C THR A 214 8.24 5.40 -10.58
N VAL A 215 7.60 5.73 -11.68
CA VAL A 215 8.19 6.49 -12.79
C VAL A 215 8.63 7.88 -12.34
N ASP A 216 7.76 8.61 -11.63
CA ASP A 216 8.06 9.96 -11.16
C ASP A 216 9.20 9.97 -10.13
N MET A 217 9.21 9.00 -9.23
CA MET A 217 10.32 8.85 -8.28
C MET A 217 11.65 8.49 -8.97
N LEU A 218 11.63 7.65 -10.00
CA LEU A 218 12.80 7.34 -10.82
C LEU A 218 13.32 8.59 -11.55
N ARG A 219 12.43 9.35 -12.18
CA ARG A 219 12.79 10.61 -12.87
C ARG A 219 13.37 11.63 -11.89
N ALA A 220 12.81 11.73 -10.68
CA ALA A 220 13.30 12.63 -9.63
C ALA A 220 14.75 12.31 -9.18
N VAL A 221 15.18 11.05 -9.27
CA VAL A 221 16.57 10.64 -8.99
C VAL A 221 17.44 10.53 -10.25
N GLY A 222 16.98 11.08 -11.38
CA GLY A 222 17.75 11.25 -12.61
C GLY A 222 17.64 10.10 -13.61
N ALA A 223 16.82 9.09 -13.37
CA ALA A 223 16.59 8.03 -14.35
C ALA A 223 15.78 8.53 -15.56
N GLN A 224 16.11 8.01 -16.75
CA GLN A 224 15.34 8.24 -17.96
C GLN A 224 14.32 7.11 -18.13
N VAL A 225 13.04 7.45 -18.14
CA VAL A 225 11.95 6.49 -18.23
C VAL A 225 10.95 6.92 -19.29
N ASP A 226 10.74 6.05 -20.30
CA ASP A 226 9.70 6.18 -21.29
C ASP A 226 8.48 5.38 -20.85
N THR A 227 7.29 5.94 -21.05
CA THR A 227 6.01 5.34 -20.64
C THR A 227 4.97 5.49 -21.75
N PRO A 228 3.90 4.68 -21.75
CA PRO A 228 2.78 4.87 -22.69
C PRO A 228 2.24 6.32 -22.68
N GLU A 229 2.12 6.92 -21.48
CA GLU A 229 1.57 8.27 -21.31
C GLU A 229 2.52 9.36 -21.82
N SER A 230 3.82 9.10 -21.92
CA SER A 230 4.81 10.03 -22.49
C SER A 230 4.96 9.93 -24.01
N GLY A 231 4.03 9.25 -24.69
CA GLY A 231 4.05 9.04 -26.15
C GLY A 231 4.83 7.78 -26.57
N GLY A 232 5.13 6.90 -25.63
CA GLY A 232 5.68 5.57 -25.91
C GLY A 232 4.67 4.57 -26.48
N GLU A 233 5.11 3.35 -26.76
CA GLU A 233 4.25 2.25 -27.19
C GLU A 233 3.23 1.88 -26.10
N PRO A 234 1.97 1.57 -26.43
CA PRO A 234 0.99 1.10 -25.46
C PRO A 234 1.49 -0.11 -24.66
N ASN A 235 1.26 -0.12 -23.35
CA ASN A 235 1.66 -1.20 -22.44
C ASN A 235 3.18 -1.48 -22.39
N VAL A 236 4.01 -0.50 -22.75
CA VAL A 236 5.46 -0.60 -22.73
C VAL A 236 6.08 0.48 -21.84
N TRP A 237 6.89 0.07 -20.89
CA TRP A 237 7.72 0.94 -20.06
C TRP A 237 9.17 0.61 -20.33
N ARG A 238 9.99 1.65 -20.51
CA ARG A 238 11.43 1.48 -20.75
C ARG A 238 12.22 2.37 -19.80
N VAL A 239 13.21 1.80 -19.14
CA VAL A 239 14.18 2.55 -18.35
C VAL A 239 15.58 2.29 -18.91
N THR A 240 16.32 3.38 -19.17
CA THR A 240 17.69 3.28 -19.66
C THR A 240 18.67 3.05 -18.50
N PRO A 241 19.82 2.35 -18.73
CA PRO A 241 20.84 2.20 -17.70
C PRO A 241 21.45 3.55 -17.33
N GLY A 242 21.74 3.74 -16.04
CA GLY A 242 22.35 4.98 -15.55
C GLY A 242 22.51 5.01 -14.04
N ALA A 243 23.34 5.94 -13.59
CA ALA A 243 23.49 6.19 -12.16
C ALA A 243 22.24 6.90 -11.61
N LEU A 244 21.82 6.48 -10.42
CA LEU A 244 20.79 7.16 -9.66
C LEU A 244 21.43 8.15 -8.69
N LEU A 245 20.85 9.34 -8.59
CA LEU A 245 21.33 10.39 -7.70
C LEU A 245 20.87 10.14 -6.27
N GLY A 246 21.77 10.34 -5.30
CA GLY A 246 21.38 10.48 -3.91
C GLY A 246 20.55 11.76 -3.73
N ARG A 247 19.40 11.65 -3.10
CA ARG A 247 18.47 12.76 -2.88
C ARG A 247 17.96 12.80 -1.46
N ASP A 248 17.69 14.00 -0.99
CA ASP A 248 16.85 14.23 0.17
C ASP A 248 15.39 14.20 -0.30
N ILE A 249 14.62 13.26 0.24
CA ILE A 249 13.20 13.05 -0.12
C ILE A 249 12.36 13.24 1.12
N THR A 250 11.41 14.16 1.09
CA THR A 250 10.36 14.24 2.11
C THR A 250 9.21 13.34 1.69
N ILE A 251 8.88 12.38 2.54
CA ILE A 251 7.79 11.43 2.28
C ILE A 251 6.46 12.14 2.53
N GLU A 252 5.58 12.11 1.54
CA GLU A 252 4.21 12.61 1.65
C GLU A 252 3.41 11.80 2.68
N PRO A 253 2.39 12.37 3.33
CA PRO A 253 1.47 11.60 4.16
C PRO A 253 0.81 10.48 3.35
N ASP A 254 0.46 9.38 3.99
CA ASP A 254 -0.22 8.26 3.32
C ASP A 254 -1.70 8.59 3.08
N LEU A 255 -2.03 9.05 1.88
CA LEU A 255 -3.37 9.48 1.55
C LEU A 255 -4.40 8.34 1.59
N SER A 256 -3.96 7.11 1.33
CA SER A 256 -4.84 5.95 1.48
C SER A 256 -5.15 5.64 2.95
N ASN A 257 -4.24 5.96 3.87
CA ASN A 257 -4.46 5.85 5.31
C ASN A 257 -5.24 7.06 5.90
N ALA A 258 -5.40 8.15 5.15
CA ALA A 258 -6.32 9.23 5.50
C ALA A 258 -7.80 8.80 5.40
N GLN A 259 -8.09 7.74 4.62
CA GLN A 259 -9.44 7.29 4.34
C GLN A 259 -10.32 7.08 5.57
N PRO A 260 -9.93 6.35 6.63
CA PRO A 260 -10.81 6.13 7.78
C PRO A 260 -11.16 7.45 8.50
N PHE A 261 -10.25 8.40 8.57
CA PHE A 261 -10.48 9.69 9.22
C PHE A 261 -11.42 10.59 8.39
N MET A 262 -11.25 10.64 7.07
CA MET A 262 -12.18 11.32 6.18
C MET A 262 -13.57 10.65 6.21
N ALA A 263 -13.62 9.31 6.25
CA ALA A 263 -14.85 8.56 6.42
C ALA A 263 -15.55 8.91 7.75
N ALA A 264 -14.79 9.12 8.82
CA ALA A 264 -15.38 9.53 10.11
C ALA A 264 -16.10 10.88 10.01
N ALA A 265 -15.52 11.86 9.32
CA ALA A 265 -16.20 13.13 9.07
C ALA A 265 -17.47 12.92 8.24
N LEU A 266 -17.42 12.06 7.20
CA LEU A 266 -18.58 11.77 6.36
C LEU A 266 -19.71 11.10 7.15
N VAL A 267 -19.37 10.06 7.94
CA VAL A 267 -20.33 9.28 8.73
C VAL A 267 -20.97 10.11 9.84
N THR A 268 -20.23 11.01 10.46
CA THR A 268 -20.71 11.80 11.62
C THR A 268 -21.27 13.17 11.24
N GLY A 269 -21.16 13.58 9.95
CA GLY A 269 -21.52 14.93 9.51
C GLY A 269 -20.57 16.00 10.09
N GLY A 270 -19.32 15.63 10.35
CA GLY A 270 -18.31 16.47 10.96
C GLY A 270 -17.25 16.96 9.97
N LYS A 271 -16.10 17.41 10.51
CA LYS A 271 -14.97 17.93 9.74
C LYS A 271 -13.67 17.27 10.19
N VAL A 272 -12.82 16.92 9.24
CA VAL A 272 -11.45 16.47 9.50
C VAL A 272 -10.49 17.24 8.60
N THR A 273 -9.41 17.75 9.19
CA THR A 273 -8.29 18.35 8.45
C THR A 273 -7.11 17.37 8.43
N ILE A 274 -6.59 17.08 7.22
CA ILE A 274 -5.38 16.27 7.04
C ILE A 274 -4.25 17.21 6.59
N PRO A 275 -3.30 17.51 7.47
CA PRO A 275 -2.17 18.38 7.15
C PRO A 275 -1.27 17.81 6.06
N ASP A 276 -0.53 18.70 5.41
CA ASP A 276 0.47 18.36 4.39
C ASP A 276 -0.08 17.57 3.19
N TRP A 277 -1.39 17.61 2.94
CA TRP A 277 -1.96 17.02 1.73
C TRP A 277 -1.35 17.69 0.50
N PRO A 278 -0.67 16.95 -0.39
CA PRO A 278 0.03 17.54 -1.51
C PRO A 278 -0.95 18.10 -2.55
N ALA A 279 -0.61 19.25 -3.14
CA ALA A 279 -1.41 19.84 -4.21
C ALA A 279 -1.40 18.99 -5.50
N GLN A 280 -0.32 18.24 -5.71
CA GLN A 280 -0.16 17.29 -6.81
C GLN A 280 0.52 16.05 -6.27
N THR A 281 -0.01 14.87 -6.61
CA THR A 281 0.53 13.59 -6.16
C THR A 281 0.15 12.47 -7.12
N THR A 282 0.94 11.41 -7.11
CA THR A 282 0.62 10.14 -7.78
C THR A 282 0.02 9.12 -6.81
N GLN A 283 -0.21 9.47 -5.56
CA GLN A 283 -0.82 8.55 -4.61
C GLN A 283 -2.30 8.31 -4.98
N PRO A 284 -2.73 7.04 -5.13
CA PRO A 284 -4.13 6.72 -5.45
C PRO A 284 -5.12 7.22 -4.39
N GLY A 285 -4.67 7.44 -3.16
CA GLY A 285 -5.49 7.98 -2.08
C GLY A 285 -6.06 9.39 -2.36
N ASP A 286 -5.48 10.16 -3.30
CA ASP A 286 -6.05 11.47 -3.68
C ASP A 286 -7.46 11.35 -4.31
N ALA A 287 -7.80 10.19 -4.87
CA ALA A 287 -9.16 9.91 -5.38
C ALA A 287 -10.25 9.97 -4.30
N LEU A 288 -9.89 9.89 -3.00
CA LEU A 288 -10.85 10.08 -1.91
C LEU A 288 -11.56 11.43 -1.96
N ARG A 289 -10.92 12.45 -2.50
CA ARG A 289 -11.53 13.79 -2.67
C ARG A 289 -12.78 13.72 -3.54
N ASP A 290 -12.70 13.02 -4.69
CA ASP A 290 -13.84 12.83 -5.58
C ASP A 290 -14.84 11.81 -5.00
N LEU A 291 -14.36 10.64 -4.60
CA LEU A 291 -15.20 9.54 -4.14
C LEU A 291 -16.08 9.95 -2.95
N PHE A 292 -15.50 10.54 -1.92
CA PHE A 292 -16.25 10.96 -0.74
C PHE A 292 -17.10 12.22 -0.98
N THR A 293 -16.72 13.08 -1.92
CA THR A 293 -17.59 14.19 -2.35
C THR A 293 -18.86 13.65 -3.01
N ARG A 294 -18.74 12.66 -3.89
CA ARG A 294 -19.90 11.98 -4.52
C ARG A 294 -20.76 11.23 -3.51
N MET A 295 -20.19 10.81 -2.38
CA MET A 295 -20.90 10.13 -1.28
C MET A 295 -21.51 11.11 -0.27
N GLY A 296 -21.45 12.43 -0.47
CA GLY A 296 -22.10 13.42 0.38
C GLY A 296 -21.18 14.29 1.21
N GLY A 297 -19.88 14.32 0.93
CA GLY A 297 -18.92 15.21 1.56
C GLY A 297 -18.58 16.42 0.68
N SER A 298 -17.71 17.27 1.20
CA SER A 298 -17.03 18.32 0.48
C SER A 298 -15.59 18.44 0.94
N CYS A 299 -14.68 18.81 0.05
CA CYS A 299 -13.27 18.99 0.41
C CYS A 299 -12.72 20.29 -0.14
N GLU A 300 -11.83 20.91 0.60
CA GLU A 300 -11.10 22.10 0.23
C GLU A 300 -9.63 21.94 0.58
N LEU A 301 -8.74 22.21 -0.37
CA LEU A 301 -7.31 22.25 -0.13
C LEU A 301 -6.93 23.65 0.34
N THR A 302 -6.49 23.76 1.59
CA THR A 302 -6.13 25.03 2.24
C THR A 302 -4.62 25.04 2.55
N GLU A 303 -4.13 26.15 3.10
CA GLU A 303 -2.77 26.24 3.62
C GLU A 303 -2.48 25.28 4.81
N ASN A 304 -3.55 24.82 5.50
CA ASN A 304 -3.46 23.89 6.62
C ASN A 304 -3.51 22.41 6.18
N GLY A 305 -3.73 22.12 4.91
CA GLY A 305 -3.90 20.79 4.36
C GLY A 305 -5.28 20.59 3.70
N LEU A 306 -5.70 19.35 3.56
CA LEU A 306 -7.03 19.02 3.04
C LEU A 306 -8.07 19.10 4.18
N GLU A 307 -9.02 20.00 4.06
CA GLU A 307 -10.21 20.04 4.88
C GLU A 307 -11.33 19.25 4.24
N PHE A 308 -11.84 18.24 4.91
CA PHE A 308 -12.96 17.42 4.46
C PHE A 308 -14.12 17.55 5.44
N THR A 309 -15.32 17.84 4.92
CA THR A 309 -16.54 18.01 5.69
C THR A 309 -17.63 17.07 5.19
N GLY A 310 -18.23 16.30 6.08
CA GLY A 310 -19.41 15.48 5.81
C GLY A 310 -20.71 16.29 5.91
N SER A 311 -21.68 15.99 5.04
CA SER A 311 -23.00 16.66 5.08
C SER A 311 -23.95 16.10 6.17
N GLY A 312 -23.59 14.96 6.75
CA GLY A 312 -24.49 14.20 7.64
C GLY A 312 -25.45 13.26 6.89
N SER A 313 -25.36 13.21 5.56
CA SER A 313 -26.06 12.23 4.73
C SER A 313 -25.06 11.50 3.86
N ILE A 314 -25.16 10.17 3.79
CA ILE A 314 -24.26 9.35 2.97
C ILE A 314 -25.06 8.78 1.81
N HIS A 315 -24.60 9.05 0.59
CA HIS A 315 -25.20 8.55 -0.62
C HIS A 315 -24.44 7.35 -1.16
N GLY A 316 -25.17 6.41 -1.78
CA GLY A 316 -24.57 5.32 -2.52
C GLY A 316 -23.76 5.82 -3.73
N ILE A 317 -22.85 4.96 -4.20
CA ILE A 317 -21.96 5.31 -5.30
C ILE A 317 -21.88 4.18 -6.33
N ASP A 318 -21.87 4.55 -7.61
CA ASP A 318 -21.43 3.67 -8.69
C ASP A 318 -20.02 4.11 -9.11
N ALA A 319 -19.00 3.27 -8.84
CA ALA A 319 -17.60 3.63 -9.04
C ALA A 319 -16.77 2.47 -9.61
N ASP A 320 -15.96 2.79 -10.60
CA ASP A 320 -14.83 1.97 -11.02
C ASP A 320 -13.63 2.30 -10.14
N LEU A 321 -13.17 1.32 -9.39
CA LEU A 321 -12.04 1.44 -8.46
C LEU A 321 -10.78 0.71 -8.97
N SER A 322 -10.71 0.38 -10.26
CA SER A 322 -9.59 -0.37 -10.85
C SER A 322 -8.23 0.31 -10.63
N GLU A 323 -8.19 1.64 -10.63
CA GLU A 323 -6.98 2.41 -10.36
C GLU A 323 -6.67 2.60 -8.86
N VAL A 324 -7.68 2.43 -8.00
CA VAL A 324 -7.61 2.79 -6.57
C VAL A 324 -8.15 1.65 -5.66
N GLY A 325 -7.92 0.42 -6.07
CA GLY A 325 -8.49 -0.78 -5.44
C GLY A 325 -8.27 -0.87 -3.94
N GLU A 326 -7.15 -0.36 -3.41
CA GLU A 326 -6.88 -0.35 -1.98
C GLU A 326 -7.87 0.48 -1.16
N LEU A 327 -8.62 1.39 -1.77
CA LEU A 327 -9.65 2.19 -1.09
C LEU A 327 -10.98 1.42 -0.93
N THR A 328 -11.16 0.32 -1.65
CA THR A 328 -12.42 -0.45 -1.66
C THR A 328 -12.94 -0.81 -0.27
N PRO A 329 -12.14 -1.30 0.70
CA PRO A 329 -12.67 -1.67 2.01
C PRO A 329 -13.32 -0.51 2.76
N GLY A 330 -12.68 0.65 2.79
CA GLY A 330 -13.26 1.83 3.44
C GLY A 330 -14.47 2.40 2.69
N ILE A 331 -14.44 2.40 1.33
CA ILE A 331 -15.60 2.80 0.52
C ILE A 331 -16.79 1.84 0.76
N ALA A 332 -16.55 0.53 0.81
CA ALA A 332 -17.58 -0.45 1.09
C ALA A 332 -18.19 -0.28 2.49
N ALA A 333 -17.36 0.04 3.50
CA ALA A 333 -17.82 0.34 4.84
C ALA A 333 -18.74 1.57 4.89
N VAL A 334 -18.36 2.66 4.19
CA VAL A 334 -19.19 3.86 4.07
C VAL A 334 -20.47 3.56 3.26
N ALA A 335 -20.36 2.79 2.17
CA ALA A 335 -21.50 2.40 1.35
C ALA A 335 -22.53 1.54 2.10
N ALA A 336 -22.07 0.71 3.05
CA ALA A 336 -22.96 -0.06 3.92
C ALA A 336 -23.80 0.81 4.88
N LEU A 337 -23.40 2.06 5.09
CA LEU A 337 -24.10 3.06 5.91
C LEU A 337 -24.88 4.08 5.05
N ALA A 338 -24.86 3.95 3.73
CA ALA A 338 -25.48 4.89 2.81
C ALA A 338 -27.00 4.74 2.74
N ASP A 339 -27.69 5.76 2.23
CA ASP A 339 -29.13 5.81 2.02
C ASP A 339 -29.60 5.15 0.71
N SER A 340 -28.69 4.84 -0.19
CA SER A 340 -28.93 4.31 -1.53
C SER A 340 -27.91 3.24 -1.92
N GLU A 341 -28.23 2.47 -2.98
CA GLU A 341 -27.41 1.35 -3.43
C GLU A 341 -26.04 1.81 -3.96
N SER A 342 -25.02 0.96 -3.79
CA SER A 342 -23.69 1.17 -4.32
C SER A 342 -23.23 0.00 -5.17
N THR A 343 -22.51 0.31 -6.26
CA THR A 343 -21.81 -0.68 -7.09
C THR A 343 -20.33 -0.30 -7.20
N LEU A 344 -19.48 -1.18 -6.70
CA LEU A 344 -18.01 -1.02 -6.75
C LEU A 344 -17.46 -2.03 -7.75
N ARG A 345 -16.73 -1.56 -8.78
CA ARG A 345 -16.26 -2.40 -9.90
C ARG A 345 -14.75 -2.30 -10.11
N GLY A 346 -14.21 -3.20 -10.95
CA GLY A 346 -12.83 -3.18 -11.43
C GLY A 346 -11.81 -3.69 -10.42
N VAL A 347 -12.24 -4.39 -9.37
CA VAL A 347 -11.39 -4.74 -8.22
C VAL A 347 -11.20 -6.25 -8.01
N ALA A 348 -11.35 -7.06 -9.06
CA ALA A 348 -11.13 -8.52 -8.98
C ALA A 348 -9.76 -8.90 -8.40
N HIS A 349 -8.73 -8.10 -8.67
CA HIS A 349 -7.36 -8.32 -8.17
C HIS A 349 -7.23 -8.27 -6.64
N LEU A 350 -8.21 -7.68 -5.93
CA LEU A 350 -8.23 -7.64 -4.46
C LEU A 350 -8.40 -9.02 -3.80
N ARG A 351 -8.83 -10.02 -4.56
CA ARG A 351 -8.90 -11.41 -4.09
C ARG A 351 -7.53 -12.02 -3.80
N LEU A 352 -6.48 -11.45 -4.41
CA LEU A 352 -5.09 -11.91 -4.30
C LEU A 352 -4.23 -11.06 -3.34
N HIS A 353 -4.86 -10.19 -2.54
CA HIS A 353 -4.16 -9.35 -1.56
C HIS A 353 -3.90 -10.10 -0.25
N GLU A 354 -3.81 -9.36 0.87
CA GLU A 354 -3.58 -9.90 2.21
C GLU A 354 -4.62 -10.96 2.57
N THR A 355 -5.86 -10.74 2.15
CA THR A 355 -6.97 -11.70 2.13
C THR A 355 -7.74 -11.56 0.82
N ASP A 356 -8.72 -12.43 0.54
CA ASP A 356 -9.76 -12.16 -0.45
C ASP A 356 -10.69 -11.08 0.12
N ARG A 357 -10.38 -9.81 -0.19
CA ARG A 357 -11.10 -8.66 0.36
C ARG A 357 -12.54 -8.60 -0.05
N LEU A 358 -12.91 -9.11 -1.25
CA LEU A 358 -14.29 -9.10 -1.71
C LEU A 358 -15.13 -10.09 -0.90
N ALA A 359 -14.64 -11.30 -0.75
CA ALA A 359 -15.29 -12.33 0.07
C ALA A 359 -15.37 -11.90 1.55
N ALA A 360 -14.27 -11.33 2.09
CA ALA A 360 -14.22 -10.86 3.47
C ALA A 360 -15.21 -9.72 3.74
N LEU A 361 -15.25 -8.67 2.89
CA LEU A 361 -16.19 -7.56 3.04
C LEU A 361 -17.63 -8.03 2.93
N THR A 362 -17.93 -8.89 1.95
CA THR A 362 -19.28 -9.48 1.79
C THR A 362 -19.70 -10.22 3.04
N LYS A 363 -18.83 -11.08 3.57
CA LYS A 363 -19.13 -11.86 4.77
C LYS A 363 -19.33 -10.96 5.99
N GLU A 364 -18.37 -10.12 6.30
CA GLU A 364 -18.36 -9.35 7.55
C GLU A 364 -19.50 -8.31 7.59
N ILE A 365 -19.79 -7.62 6.48
CA ILE A 365 -20.90 -6.66 6.44
C ILE A 365 -22.24 -7.40 6.54
N ASN A 366 -22.41 -8.57 5.90
CA ASN A 366 -23.63 -9.35 5.99
C ASN A 366 -23.83 -9.98 7.39
N GLU A 367 -22.76 -10.37 8.07
CA GLU A 367 -22.84 -10.84 9.47
C GLU A 367 -23.27 -9.74 10.45
N LEU A 368 -23.06 -8.46 10.10
CA LEU A 368 -23.60 -7.31 10.83
C LEU A 368 -25.03 -6.91 10.35
N GLY A 369 -25.69 -7.74 9.53
CA GLY A 369 -27.05 -7.50 9.06
C GLY A 369 -27.17 -6.75 7.73
N GLY A 370 -26.05 -6.53 7.04
CA GLY A 370 -25.99 -5.87 5.73
C GLY A 370 -26.55 -6.70 4.57
N ASP A 371 -26.51 -6.15 3.37
CA ASP A 371 -26.93 -6.80 2.12
C ASP A 371 -25.89 -6.51 1.03
N VAL A 372 -24.80 -7.26 1.08
CA VAL A 372 -23.68 -7.19 0.14
C VAL A 372 -23.65 -8.46 -0.71
N THR A 373 -23.50 -8.28 -2.01
CA THR A 373 -23.33 -9.38 -2.97
C THR A 373 -22.03 -9.18 -3.75
N GLU A 374 -21.21 -10.22 -3.84
CA GLU A 374 -20.05 -10.22 -4.71
C GLU A 374 -20.48 -10.24 -6.19
N THR A 375 -19.76 -9.48 -7.01
CA THR A 375 -19.77 -9.65 -8.46
C THR A 375 -18.47 -10.30 -8.92
N ALA A 376 -18.30 -10.55 -10.21
CA ALA A 376 -17.06 -11.11 -10.75
C ALA A 376 -15.84 -10.23 -10.43
N ASP A 377 -16.01 -8.91 -10.43
CA ASP A 377 -14.95 -7.91 -10.29
C ASP A 377 -15.22 -6.87 -9.21
N GLY A 378 -16.18 -7.10 -8.28
CA GLY A 378 -16.49 -6.08 -7.28
C GLY A 378 -17.58 -6.47 -6.29
N LEU A 379 -18.32 -5.45 -5.82
CA LEU A 379 -19.37 -5.58 -4.82
C LEU A 379 -20.60 -4.78 -5.24
N HIS A 380 -21.78 -5.34 -4.94
CA HIS A 380 -23.05 -4.61 -4.95
C HIS A 380 -23.58 -4.55 -3.51
N ILE A 381 -23.85 -3.36 -3.00
CA ILE A 381 -24.20 -3.08 -1.61
C ILE A 381 -25.55 -2.38 -1.59
N ARG A 382 -26.53 -2.97 -0.88
CA ARG A 382 -27.86 -2.38 -0.68
C ARG A 382 -28.03 -1.88 0.74
N PRO A 383 -28.68 -0.73 0.95
CA PRO A 383 -28.93 -0.20 2.26
C PRO A 383 -29.67 -1.18 3.16
N ARG A 384 -29.12 -1.43 4.35
CA ARG A 384 -29.76 -2.23 5.41
C ARG A 384 -29.38 -1.67 6.77
N ARG A 385 -30.26 -1.85 7.75
CA ARG A 385 -29.91 -1.50 9.11
C ARG A 385 -28.93 -2.52 9.68
N LEU A 386 -27.73 -2.07 10.01
CA LEU A 386 -26.71 -2.88 10.64
C LEU A 386 -26.93 -2.99 12.14
N HIS A 387 -26.30 -4.00 12.76
CA HIS A 387 -26.28 -4.26 14.19
C HIS A 387 -24.86 -4.61 14.66
N GLY A 388 -24.63 -4.56 15.97
CA GLY A 388 -23.34 -4.92 16.57
C GLY A 388 -23.00 -6.39 16.38
N GLY A 389 -21.71 -6.68 16.42
CA GLY A 389 -21.15 -8.02 16.25
C GLY A 389 -19.64 -7.98 16.13
N ILE A 390 -19.01 -9.14 15.95
CA ILE A 390 -17.58 -9.23 15.69
C ILE A 390 -17.34 -9.03 14.20
N PHE A 391 -16.37 -8.16 13.88
CA PHE A 391 -15.86 -7.93 12.55
C PHE A 391 -14.45 -8.53 12.46
N HIS A 392 -14.29 -9.60 11.68
CA HIS A 392 -13.01 -10.29 11.50
C HIS A 392 -12.13 -9.56 10.49
N THR A 393 -10.84 -9.40 10.80
CA THR A 393 -9.91 -8.64 9.96
C THR A 393 -9.12 -9.52 8.99
N TYR A 394 -9.03 -10.81 9.22
CA TYR A 394 -8.21 -11.73 8.41
C TYR A 394 -6.74 -11.26 8.32
N ASP A 395 -6.23 -10.66 9.41
CA ASP A 395 -4.91 -10.02 9.47
C ASP A 395 -4.68 -8.94 8.39
N ASP A 396 -5.76 -8.35 7.89
CA ASP A 396 -5.72 -7.25 6.91
C ASP A 396 -6.07 -5.91 7.56
N HIS A 397 -5.13 -4.98 7.53
CA HIS A 397 -5.26 -3.63 8.10
C HIS A 397 -6.41 -2.82 7.49
N ARG A 398 -6.75 -3.05 6.22
CA ARG A 398 -7.87 -2.35 5.54
C ARG A 398 -9.23 -2.88 6.01
N MET A 399 -9.30 -4.18 6.34
CA MET A 399 -10.50 -4.74 6.97
C MET A 399 -10.69 -4.16 8.37
N ALA A 400 -9.61 -4.03 9.15
CA ALA A 400 -9.69 -3.44 10.48
C ALA A 400 -10.22 -1.99 10.46
N THR A 401 -9.73 -1.15 9.55
CA THR A 401 -10.21 0.23 9.40
C THR A 401 -11.64 0.30 8.85
N ALA A 402 -12.04 -0.64 7.98
CA ALA A 402 -13.42 -0.74 7.50
C ALA A 402 -14.40 -1.04 8.65
N GLY A 403 -14.06 -2.01 9.53
CA GLY A 403 -14.84 -2.29 10.73
C GLY A 403 -14.95 -1.08 11.68
N ALA A 404 -13.86 -0.32 11.84
CA ALA A 404 -13.84 0.90 12.65
C ALA A 404 -14.79 1.99 12.10
N ILE A 405 -14.85 2.15 10.76
CA ILE A 405 -15.77 3.08 10.11
C ILE A 405 -17.23 2.69 10.40
N ILE A 406 -17.58 1.40 10.27
CA ILE A 406 -18.92 0.92 10.58
C ILE A 406 -19.27 1.15 12.06
N GLY A 407 -18.31 0.90 12.97
CA GLY A 407 -18.46 1.07 14.40
C GLY A 407 -18.79 2.50 14.85
N LEU A 408 -18.47 3.54 14.03
CA LEU A 408 -18.86 4.92 14.35
C LEU A 408 -20.38 5.13 14.42
N ALA A 409 -21.14 4.41 13.62
CA ALA A 409 -22.60 4.55 13.51
C ALA A 409 -23.36 3.34 14.07
N VAL A 410 -22.68 2.22 14.34
CA VAL A 410 -23.30 0.95 14.75
C VAL A 410 -22.76 0.52 16.10
N GLU A 411 -23.60 0.60 17.13
CA GLU A 411 -23.25 0.23 18.51
C GLU A 411 -22.90 -1.26 18.63
N GLY A 412 -21.86 -1.60 19.39
CA GLY A 412 -21.49 -2.97 19.71
C GLY A 412 -20.66 -3.69 18.66
N VAL A 413 -20.11 -2.99 17.67
CA VAL A 413 -19.14 -3.55 16.75
C VAL A 413 -17.82 -3.77 17.48
N GLN A 414 -17.27 -4.99 17.36
CA GLN A 414 -15.98 -5.39 17.94
C GLN A 414 -15.05 -5.86 16.82
N ILE A 415 -13.84 -5.31 16.74
CA ILE A 415 -12.89 -5.63 15.70
C ILE A 415 -11.89 -6.64 16.23
N GLU A 416 -11.80 -7.79 15.58
CA GLU A 416 -10.78 -8.79 15.87
C GLU A 416 -9.42 -8.27 15.38
N ASN A 417 -8.40 -8.39 16.26
CA ASN A 417 -7.01 -8.08 15.89
C ASN A 417 -6.82 -6.70 15.22
N VAL A 418 -7.32 -5.63 15.83
CA VAL A 418 -7.10 -4.26 15.33
C VAL A 418 -5.60 -3.92 15.17
N ALA A 419 -4.73 -4.62 15.91
CA ALA A 419 -3.28 -4.45 15.83
C ALA A 419 -2.68 -4.69 14.44
N THR A 420 -3.41 -5.37 13.55
CA THR A 420 -3.00 -5.53 12.14
C THR A 420 -2.85 -4.18 11.40
N THR A 421 -3.47 -3.10 11.90
CA THR A 421 -3.29 -1.74 11.37
C THR A 421 -1.84 -1.26 11.48
N ALA A 422 -1.04 -1.80 12.41
CA ALA A 422 0.38 -1.47 12.57
C ALA A 422 1.22 -1.73 11.31
N LYS A 423 0.69 -2.45 10.34
CA LYS A 423 1.30 -2.66 9.02
C LYS A 423 1.52 -1.34 8.25
N THR A 424 0.60 -0.38 8.39
CA THR A 424 0.63 0.89 7.65
C THR A 424 0.28 2.10 8.51
N LEU A 425 -0.39 1.89 9.63
CA LEU A 425 -0.88 2.92 10.54
C LEU A 425 -0.76 2.41 11.99
N PRO A 426 0.49 2.37 12.55
CA PRO A 426 0.80 1.68 13.79
C PRO A 426 -0.02 2.19 14.99
N ASP A 427 -0.32 3.48 15.06
CA ASP A 427 -0.99 4.10 16.19
C ASP A 427 -2.50 4.32 15.93
N PHE A 428 -3.10 3.57 15.01
CA PHE A 428 -4.49 3.77 14.58
C PHE A 428 -5.51 3.81 15.74
N PRO A 429 -5.53 2.89 16.72
CA PRO A 429 -6.50 2.94 17.80
C PRO A 429 -6.41 4.22 18.65
N ASP A 430 -5.19 4.71 18.91
CA ASP A 430 -4.97 5.92 19.68
C ASP A 430 -5.32 7.17 18.85
N MET A 431 -4.93 7.22 17.59
CA MET A 431 -5.33 8.29 16.65
C MET A 431 -6.86 8.37 16.49
N TRP A 432 -7.53 7.21 16.42
CA TRP A 432 -8.98 7.11 16.31
C TRP A 432 -9.69 7.64 17.53
N THR A 433 -9.23 7.24 18.72
CA THR A 433 -9.76 7.69 20.00
C THR A 433 -9.55 9.19 20.20
N ALA A 434 -8.36 9.69 19.86
CA ALA A 434 -8.04 11.12 19.93
C ALA A 434 -8.93 11.96 18.99
N MET A 435 -9.14 11.48 17.73
CA MET A 435 -10.05 12.16 16.79
C MET A 435 -11.47 12.27 17.33
N LEU A 436 -11.96 11.25 18.03
CA LEU A 436 -13.31 11.23 18.60
C LEU A 436 -13.44 12.01 19.90
N GLY A 437 -12.35 12.55 20.46
CA GLY A 437 -12.36 13.28 21.73
C GLY A 437 -12.69 12.40 22.93
N THR A 438 -12.58 11.09 22.80
CA THR A 438 -12.81 10.14 23.89
C THR A 438 -11.47 9.77 24.52
N ASP A 439 -10.86 10.69 25.26
CA ASP A 439 -9.68 10.38 26.06
C ASP A 439 -9.99 9.21 27.02
N ARG A 440 -9.04 8.27 27.12
CA ARG A 440 -9.11 7.18 28.09
C ARG A 440 -9.15 7.81 29.48
N SER A 441 -10.35 7.84 30.11
CA SER A 441 -10.50 8.13 31.52
C SER A 441 -9.94 7.01 32.39
#